data_8409d300436cbb4997ef1978921c0a04
#
_entry.id   8409d300436cbb4997ef1978921c0a04
#
_cell.length_a   1.000
_cell.length_b   1.000
_cell.length_c   1.000
_cell.angle_alpha   90.00
_cell.angle_beta   90.00
_cell.angle_gamma   90.00
#
_symmetry.space_group_name_H-M   'P 1'
#
loop_
_entity.id
_entity.type
_entity.pdbx_description
1 polymer ?
#
loop_
_entity_poly.entity_id
_entity_poly.type
_entity_poly.pdbx_seq_one_letter_code
_entity_poly.pdbx_strand_id
1 'polypeptide(L)'
;MGNNSKLQNLFKHNGMTSLKSIIILMLLFLSNPMSVVCCPLSVDKTTIEIDNSNVKDLHDIINKVRSEVDDNSKVLIKFKKDRYDFYPADAQQREYYVSNHDQNQPKKVGICIEDWNNITIDGGGSDFIFHGQMLPLAIVNSSNVTLRNFSIDFENPHIAQVEIIENKGYNGMIFLVEPWVEYRINEKGYFETFEQLTMNNEQFTIDEWKYSQYTGIAFEKENRHIVYNTSDLWIDTKDVKDLGERKLYAPNWKDARLHPGTKVAMRTWNRPAPGIFLDHSNDTYINNVNVHYAEGMGLLAQRCNNIELDGFNVCLRGDDDPRYFTTQADATHFSQCKGLIRSENGLYEAMMDDAINVHGIYLKVKERIDERTLRCSYEHEQAWGFAWGDAGDSVCFVKANSMEMLEHKNVIKTICGQQTTDNGQQNSSTAGVKEFIISFEKELPEEINADVAYGIENLSWTPEVVFRNNIIRNNRARGALFSSPLRTVCEKNVFDHTSGTAILLCGDCNGWYESGAVRDLVIRKNTFINALTNMFQFTNAVISIYPEIPNIDEQTRYFHGGKHDAIVIEKNHFITFDKPLLYAKSVDGLIFRKNKVTRNNDYKPLHWNQEEILLERVKGVYK
;
A
#
# COMPACT_ATOMS: atom_id res chain seq x y z
N MET A 1 -51.18 -6.23 -31.54
CA MET A 1 -52.50 -5.55 -31.67
C MET A 1 -52.66 -4.59 -30.51
N GLY A 2 -52.60 -3.33 -30.83
CA GLY A 2 -53.34 -2.17 -30.31
C GLY A 2 -52.96 -1.74 -28.87
N ASN A 3 -52.73 -0.51 -28.56
CA ASN A 3 -52.88 0.76 -29.27
C ASN A 3 -52.04 1.83 -28.56
N ASN A 4 -51.36 2.63 -29.37
CA ASN A 4 -50.93 3.99 -29.05
C ASN A 4 -52.13 4.89 -28.80
N SER A 5 -51.98 5.85 -27.90
CA SER A 5 -52.50 7.21 -27.93
C SER A 5 -52.83 7.72 -26.54
N LYS A 6 -52.08 8.68 -26.06
CA LYS A 6 -52.50 9.85 -25.27
C LYS A 6 -51.33 10.53 -24.61
N LEU A 7 -50.70 11.47 -25.32
CA LEU A 7 -49.94 12.57 -24.74
C LEU A 7 -49.62 13.58 -25.88
N GLN A 8 -50.68 14.15 -26.41
CA GLN A 8 -50.63 15.42 -27.13
C GLN A 8 -51.87 16.20 -26.65
N ASN A 9 -51.62 17.19 -25.81
CA ASN A 9 -52.43 18.41 -25.67
C ASN A 9 -52.13 19.04 -24.30
N LEU A 10 -51.22 19.98 -24.28
CA LEU A 10 -51.14 21.04 -23.26
C LEU A 10 -50.05 22.06 -23.70
N PHE A 11 -50.32 22.71 -24.81
CA PHE A 11 -49.67 23.99 -25.15
C PHE A 11 -50.64 24.79 -26.03
N LYS A 12 -51.47 25.59 -25.40
CA LYS A 12 -52.09 26.79 -26.01
C LYS A 12 -52.52 27.74 -24.90
N HIS A 13 -51.87 28.87 -24.87
CA HIS A 13 -52.32 30.23 -24.62
C HIS A 13 -51.47 31.06 -23.66
N ASN A 14 -51.08 32.19 -24.25
CA ASN A 14 -50.73 33.53 -23.72
C ASN A 14 -49.20 33.74 -23.57
N GLY A 15 -48.67 34.59 -24.44
CA GLY A 15 -48.63 35.97 -24.60
C GLY A 15 -47.40 36.39 -25.42
N MET A 16 -47.61 36.67 -26.70
CA MET A 16 -46.65 37.42 -27.53
C MET A 16 -46.63 38.89 -27.07
N THR A 17 -45.47 39.33 -26.54
CA THR A 17 -44.96 40.72 -26.73
C THR A 17 -43.57 40.82 -26.07
N SER A 18 -42.57 41.27 -26.82
CA SER A 18 -41.20 41.59 -26.40
C SER A 18 -40.08 40.68 -26.94
N LEU A 19 -40.06 40.49 -28.24
CA LEU A 19 -38.88 39.86 -28.90
C LEU A 19 -38.39 40.69 -30.14
N LYS A 20 -38.63 42.00 -30.16
CA LYS A 20 -38.14 42.90 -31.25
C LYS A 20 -37.15 43.95 -30.81
N SER A 21 -36.77 44.02 -29.53
CA SER A 21 -35.83 45.04 -29.03
C SER A 21 -34.44 44.51 -28.68
N ILE A 22 -34.18 43.21 -28.81
CA ILE A 22 -32.87 42.60 -28.50
C ILE A 22 -32.06 42.22 -29.76
N ILE A 23 -32.68 42.28 -30.97
CA ILE A 23 -31.98 41.93 -32.23
C ILE A 23 -31.33 43.13 -32.90
N ILE A 24 -31.55 44.39 -32.47
CA ILE A 24 -30.93 45.58 -33.07
C ILE A 24 -29.66 46.07 -32.35
N LEU A 25 -29.29 45.50 -31.22
CA LEU A 25 -28.04 45.84 -30.53
C LEU A 25 -26.89 44.82 -30.75
N MET A 26 -27.08 43.81 -31.60
CA MET A 26 -26.05 42.80 -31.94
C MET A 26 -25.53 42.91 -33.39
N LEU A 27 -25.87 43.96 -34.13
CA LEU A 27 -25.49 44.12 -35.54
C LEU A 27 -24.58 45.33 -35.82
N LEU A 28 -23.89 45.88 -34.79
CA LEU A 28 -22.97 47.00 -34.96
C LEU A 28 -21.54 46.75 -34.44
N PHE A 29 -21.14 45.49 -34.29
CA PHE A 29 -19.73 45.12 -34.04
C PHE A 29 -19.27 43.96 -34.93
N LEU A 30 -19.54 44.04 -36.22
CA LEU A 30 -18.97 43.14 -37.24
C LEU A 30 -18.30 43.93 -38.34
N SER A 31 -17.14 44.50 -38.04
CA SER A 31 -16.19 44.89 -39.06
C SER A 31 -14.77 44.97 -38.47
N ASN A 32 -14.21 43.79 -38.25
CA ASN A 32 -12.77 43.48 -38.45
C ASN A 32 -12.62 41.95 -38.38
N PRO A 33 -12.17 41.27 -39.43
CA PRO A 33 -11.85 39.86 -39.34
C PRO A 33 -10.44 39.74 -38.71
N MET A 34 -10.35 39.73 -37.40
CA MET A 34 -9.22 39.04 -36.77
C MET A 34 -9.52 37.54 -36.94
N SER A 35 -8.93 36.94 -37.93
CA SER A 35 -8.76 35.50 -38.04
C SER A 35 -7.89 35.05 -36.87
N VAL A 36 -8.55 34.76 -35.74
CA VAL A 36 -7.96 33.86 -34.73
C VAL A 36 -7.97 32.49 -35.40
N VAL A 37 -6.88 32.17 -36.06
CA VAL A 37 -6.53 30.80 -36.39
C VAL A 37 -6.28 30.13 -35.04
N CYS A 38 -7.34 29.60 -34.42
CA CYS A 38 -7.19 28.49 -33.47
C CYS A 38 -6.70 27.31 -34.32
N CYS A 39 -5.39 27.23 -34.55
CA CYS A 39 -4.78 25.93 -34.73
C CYS A 39 -5.10 25.12 -33.48
N PRO A 40 -5.82 24.01 -33.56
CA PRO A 40 -5.69 23.03 -32.51
C PRO A 40 -4.19 22.69 -32.51
N LEU A 41 -3.49 23.00 -31.42
CA LEU A 41 -2.18 22.44 -31.15
C LEU A 41 -2.41 20.92 -31.22
N SER A 42 -2.00 20.31 -32.32
CA SER A 42 -1.90 18.86 -32.40
C SER A 42 -0.87 18.52 -31.35
N VAL A 43 -1.32 18.00 -30.21
CA VAL A 43 -0.41 17.44 -29.22
C VAL A 43 0.23 16.26 -29.93
N ASP A 44 1.48 16.40 -30.32
CA ASP A 44 2.22 15.36 -31.00
C ASP A 44 2.25 14.12 -30.09
N LYS A 45 1.71 13.02 -30.63
CA LYS A 45 1.68 11.74 -29.93
C LYS A 45 2.82 10.88 -30.46
N THR A 46 3.85 10.72 -29.68
CA THR A 46 4.97 9.81 -29.96
C THR A 46 4.64 8.41 -29.47
N THR A 47 4.67 7.42 -30.34
CA THR A 47 4.49 6.00 -29.98
C THR A 47 5.78 5.24 -30.21
N ILE A 48 6.21 4.52 -29.18
CA ILE A 48 7.38 3.65 -29.17
C ILE A 48 6.88 2.22 -29.03
N GLU A 49 7.22 1.37 -29.99
CA GLU A 49 6.89 -0.05 -29.92
C GLU A 49 8.06 -0.83 -29.34
N ILE A 50 7.78 -1.67 -28.33
CA ILE A 50 8.73 -2.55 -27.66
C ILE A 50 8.35 -3.99 -27.95
N ASP A 51 9.36 -4.78 -28.33
CA ASP A 51 9.28 -6.22 -28.46
C ASP A 51 10.58 -6.89 -27.93
N ASN A 52 10.67 -8.21 -28.00
CA ASN A 52 11.84 -8.95 -27.50
C ASN A 52 13.16 -8.64 -28.22
N SER A 53 13.12 -7.96 -29.38
CA SER A 53 14.34 -7.56 -30.07
C SER A 53 14.98 -6.28 -29.53
N ASN A 54 14.19 -5.40 -28.86
CA ASN A 54 14.64 -4.11 -28.39
C ASN A 54 14.37 -3.81 -26.90
N VAL A 55 13.76 -4.75 -26.16
CA VAL A 55 13.47 -4.56 -24.71
C VAL A 55 14.74 -4.34 -23.89
N LYS A 56 15.87 -4.91 -24.29
CA LYS A 56 17.17 -4.69 -23.60
C LYS A 56 17.66 -3.26 -23.71
N ASP A 57 17.26 -2.55 -24.77
CA ASP A 57 17.60 -1.16 -25.01
C ASP A 57 16.54 -0.18 -24.47
N LEU A 58 15.57 -0.68 -23.69
CA LEU A 58 14.40 0.08 -23.22
C LEU A 58 14.80 1.42 -22.58
N HIS A 59 15.80 1.42 -21.71
CA HIS A 59 16.25 2.64 -21.03
C HIS A 59 16.89 3.63 -21.99
N ASP A 60 17.68 3.17 -22.94
CA ASP A 60 18.30 4.04 -23.96
C ASP A 60 17.22 4.62 -24.87
N ILE A 61 16.22 3.83 -25.23
CA ILE A 61 15.04 4.28 -25.99
C ILE A 61 14.28 5.35 -25.22
N ILE A 62 13.96 5.12 -23.94
CA ILE A 62 13.26 6.07 -23.06
C ILE A 62 14.04 7.38 -22.97
N ASN A 63 15.34 7.32 -22.67
CA ASN A 63 16.20 8.49 -22.53
C ASN A 63 16.33 9.27 -23.84
N LYS A 64 16.47 8.59 -24.96
CA LYS A 64 16.51 9.20 -26.28
C LYS A 64 15.22 9.98 -26.57
N VAL A 65 14.07 9.33 -26.40
CA VAL A 65 12.78 9.97 -26.64
C VAL A 65 12.58 11.17 -25.69
N ARG A 66 12.98 11.04 -24.42
CA ARG A 66 12.92 12.15 -23.45
C ARG A 66 13.70 13.39 -23.93
N SER A 67 14.82 13.17 -24.61
CA SER A 67 15.63 14.27 -25.17
C SER A 67 15.05 14.89 -26.46
N GLU A 68 14.14 14.20 -27.15
CA GLU A 68 13.57 14.62 -28.45
C GLU A 68 12.16 15.21 -28.33
N VAL A 69 11.44 15.00 -27.22
CA VAL A 69 10.08 15.48 -27.01
C VAL A 69 10.04 16.67 -26.06
N ASP A 70 9.06 17.55 -26.21
CA ASP A 70 8.78 18.61 -25.25
C ASP A 70 7.92 18.10 -24.06
N ASP A 71 7.83 18.88 -22.98
CA ASP A 71 7.12 18.50 -21.76
C ASP A 71 5.59 18.35 -21.94
N ASN A 72 5.02 18.83 -23.04
CA ASN A 72 3.59 18.71 -23.36
C ASN A 72 3.28 17.53 -24.27
N SER A 73 4.30 16.90 -24.86
CA SER A 73 4.14 15.76 -25.76
C SER A 73 3.56 14.57 -25.04
N LYS A 74 2.63 13.86 -25.70
CA LYS A 74 2.09 12.59 -25.17
C LYS A 74 2.92 11.43 -25.70
N VAL A 75 3.54 10.69 -24.80
CA VAL A 75 4.36 9.52 -25.15
C VAL A 75 3.65 8.25 -24.79
N LEU A 76 3.59 7.30 -25.73
CA LEU A 76 3.07 5.96 -25.53
C LEU A 76 4.20 4.95 -25.75
N ILE A 77 4.63 4.27 -24.69
CA ILE A 77 5.48 3.08 -24.75
C ILE A 77 4.53 1.88 -24.81
N LYS A 78 4.50 1.19 -25.94
CA LYS A 78 3.59 0.09 -26.20
C LYS A 78 4.36 -1.19 -26.42
N PHE A 79 4.15 -2.15 -25.52
CA PHE A 79 4.70 -3.47 -25.66
C PHE A 79 3.82 -4.34 -26.57
N LYS A 80 4.45 -5.10 -27.44
CA LYS A 80 3.78 -6.17 -28.18
C LYS A 80 3.53 -7.32 -27.23
N LYS A 81 2.31 -7.88 -27.23
CA LYS A 81 1.96 -8.97 -26.30
C LYS A 81 2.96 -10.11 -26.37
N ASP A 82 3.70 -10.33 -25.29
CA ASP A 82 4.68 -11.40 -25.12
C ASP A 82 5.06 -11.55 -23.64
N ARG A 83 5.95 -12.49 -23.32
CA ARG A 83 6.72 -12.54 -22.08
C ARG A 83 8.00 -11.70 -22.25
N TYR A 84 8.30 -10.84 -21.30
CA TYR A 84 9.52 -10.04 -21.23
C TYR A 84 10.28 -10.34 -19.94
N ASP A 85 11.52 -10.77 -20.08
CA ASP A 85 12.39 -11.11 -18.97
C ASP A 85 13.35 -9.95 -18.69
N PHE A 86 13.37 -9.49 -17.42
CA PHE A 86 14.22 -8.40 -16.94
C PHE A 86 15.27 -8.92 -15.97
N TYR A 87 16.53 -8.57 -16.19
CA TYR A 87 17.66 -9.06 -15.41
C TYR A 87 18.38 -7.93 -14.67
N PRO A 88 18.95 -8.20 -13.48
CA PRO A 88 19.71 -7.21 -12.71
C PRO A 88 20.89 -6.57 -13.46
N ALA A 89 21.46 -7.30 -14.42
CA ALA A 89 22.59 -6.81 -15.24
C ALA A 89 22.18 -5.66 -16.19
N ASP A 90 20.92 -5.65 -16.63
CA ASP A 90 20.39 -4.63 -17.55
C ASP A 90 19.62 -3.52 -16.80
N ALA A 91 19.53 -3.61 -15.47
CA ALA A 91 18.77 -2.70 -14.64
C ALA A 91 19.47 -1.36 -14.42
N GLN A 92 18.68 -0.29 -14.28
CA GLN A 92 19.17 0.99 -13.83
C GLN A 92 19.44 0.98 -12.33
N GLN A 93 20.61 1.45 -11.91
CA GLN A 93 20.93 1.60 -10.49
C GLN A 93 20.48 2.98 -10.01
N ARG A 94 19.68 3.00 -8.93
CA ARG A 94 19.13 4.22 -8.34
C ARG A 94 19.20 4.19 -6.82
N GLU A 95 19.48 5.33 -6.22
CA GLU A 95 19.38 5.51 -4.77
C GLU A 95 17.97 5.96 -4.42
N TYR A 96 17.08 5.00 -4.16
CA TYR A 96 15.71 5.25 -3.72
C TYR A 96 15.50 4.78 -2.28
N TYR A 97 15.12 5.72 -1.43
CA TYR A 97 14.69 5.43 -0.07
C TYR A 97 13.18 5.20 -0.06
N VAL A 98 12.79 3.95 0.15
CA VAL A 98 11.41 3.49 0.00
C VAL A 98 10.78 3.28 1.37
N SER A 99 9.68 3.97 1.67
CA SER A 99 8.96 3.82 2.95
C SER A 99 8.58 2.36 3.20
N ASN A 100 8.71 1.92 4.44
CA ASN A 100 8.32 0.58 4.91
C ASN A 100 9.02 -0.59 4.19
N HIS A 101 10.20 -0.31 3.60
CA HIS A 101 11.08 -1.29 2.96
C HIS A 101 12.51 -1.23 3.52
N ASP A 102 13.30 -2.25 3.18
CA ASP A 102 14.72 -2.25 3.50
C ASP A 102 15.44 -1.14 2.74
N GLN A 103 16.31 -0.39 3.42
CA GLN A 103 17.01 0.75 2.84
C GLN A 103 18.36 0.35 2.19
N ASN A 104 18.41 -0.83 1.60
CA ASN A 104 19.55 -1.30 0.82
C ASN A 104 19.70 -0.49 -0.49
N GLN A 105 20.89 0.00 -0.75
CA GLN A 105 21.21 0.84 -1.91
C GLN A 105 22.40 0.27 -2.69
N PRO A 106 22.51 0.52 -4.00
CA PRO A 106 21.47 1.05 -4.86
C PRO A 106 20.36 0.03 -5.16
N LYS A 107 19.15 0.50 -5.53
CA LYS A 107 18.10 -0.35 -6.08
C LYS A 107 18.37 -0.63 -7.56
N LYS A 108 18.19 -1.88 -7.99
CA LYS A 108 18.26 -2.29 -9.40
C LYS A 108 16.86 -2.18 -9.99
N VAL A 109 16.62 -1.18 -10.85
CA VAL A 109 15.30 -0.83 -11.38
C VAL A 109 15.11 -1.38 -12.79
N GLY A 110 14.09 -2.21 -12.98
CA GLY A 110 13.79 -2.85 -14.28
C GLY A 110 13.21 -1.90 -15.31
N ILE A 111 12.20 -1.11 -14.93
CA ILE A 111 11.62 -0.05 -15.77
C ILE A 111 11.63 1.25 -14.96
N CYS A 112 12.44 2.21 -15.39
CA CYS A 112 12.69 3.45 -14.67
C CYS A 112 12.14 4.65 -15.47
N ILE A 113 11.15 5.34 -14.91
CA ILE A 113 10.51 6.53 -15.48
C ILE A 113 10.72 7.69 -14.50
N GLU A 114 11.57 8.63 -14.88
CA GLU A 114 11.95 9.78 -14.05
C GLU A 114 11.74 11.09 -14.81
N ASP A 115 11.17 12.07 -14.11
CA ASP A 115 10.96 13.45 -14.63
C ASP A 115 10.11 13.50 -15.93
N TRP A 116 9.11 12.62 -16.04
CA TRP A 116 8.22 12.57 -17.19
C TRP A 116 6.91 13.31 -16.96
N ASN A 117 6.39 13.88 -18.03
CA ASN A 117 5.02 14.39 -18.11
C ASN A 117 4.30 13.73 -19.30
N ASN A 118 3.02 13.34 -19.09
CA ASN A 118 2.16 12.74 -20.12
C ASN A 118 2.70 11.43 -20.75
N ILE A 119 3.12 10.47 -19.94
CA ILE A 119 3.60 9.16 -20.40
C ILE A 119 2.59 8.04 -20.14
N THR A 120 2.45 7.14 -21.10
CA THR A 120 1.67 5.91 -20.96
C THR A 120 2.56 4.71 -21.24
N ILE A 121 2.56 3.74 -20.31
CA ILE A 121 3.12 2.40 -20.52
C ILE A 121 1.95 1.44 -20.72
N ASP A 122 1.83 0.87 -21.91
CA ASP A 122 0.82 -0.11 -22.27
C ASP A 122 1.50 -1.45 -22.57
N GLY A 123 1.35 -2.40 -21.64
CA GLY A 123 1.96 -3.71 -21.79
C GLY A 123 1.29 -4.61 -22.83
N GLY A 124 0.14 -4.20 -23.41
CA GLY A 124 -0.54 -4.99 -24.44
C GLY A 124 -1.05 -6.38 -23.98
N GLY A 125 -1.10 -6.62 -22.68
CA GLY A 125 -1.43 -7.91 -22.08
C GLY A 125 -0.21 -8.83 -21.92
N SER A 126 0.98 -8.26 -21.76
CA SER A 126 2.24 -8.97 -21.59
C SER A 126 2.51 -9.34 -20.13
N ASP A 127 3.36 -10.36 -19.96
CA ASP A 127 3.94 -10.72 -18.68
C ASP A 127 5.35 -10.14 -18.55
N PHE A 128 5.59 -9.33 -17.52
CA PHE A 128 6.90 -8.80 -17.14
C PHE A 128 7.46 -9.66 -16.02
N ILE A 129 8.49 -10.44 -16.33
CA ILE A 129 9.11 -11.42 -15.44
C ILE A 129 10.48 -10.90 -14.99
N PHE A 130 10.67 -10.79 -13.69
CA PHE A 130 11.89 -10.28 -13.09
C PHE A 130 12.74 -11.40 -12.51
N HIS A 131 14.04 -11.27 -12.65
CA HIS A 131 15.04 -12.20 -12.16
C HIS A 131 15.92 -11.52 -11.11
N GLY A 132 16.36 -12.28 -10.11
CA GLY A 132 17.18 -11.74 -9.04
C GLY A 132 16.44 -10.79 -8.12
N GLN A 133 17.16 -9.90 -7.45
CA GLN A 133 16.60 -8.88 -6.57
C GLN A 133 16.47 -7.56 -7.29
N MET A 134 15.25 -7.16 -7.61
CA MET A 134 14.96 -5.99 -8.43
C MET A 134 13.76 -5.18 -7.90
N LEU A 135 13.76 -3.90 -8.21
CA LEU A 135 12.57 -3.03 -8.22
C LEU A 135 11.97 -3.06 -9.64
N PRO A 136 10.85 -3.75 -9.87
CA PRO A 136 10.33 -3.93 -11.23
C PRO A 136 10.04 -2.63 -11.97
N LEU A 137 9.31 -1.69 -11.35
CA LEU A 137 8.91 -0.45 -12.00
C LEU A 137 8.96 0.72 -11.02
N ALA A 138 9.63 1.80 -11.40
CA ALA A 138 9.68 3.06 -10.65
C ALA A 138 9.17 4.23 -11.50
N ILE A 139 8.31 5.06 -10.90
CA ILE A 139 7.82 6.33 -11.44
C ILE A 139 8.19 7.42 -10.43
N VAL A 140 9.12 8.28 -10.78
CA VAL A 140 9.66 9.30 -9.88
C VAL A 140 9.56 10.69 -10.51
N ASN A 141 9.18 11.70 -9.74
CA ASN A 141 9.04 13.11 -10.16
C ASN A 141 8.22 13.28 -11.46
N SER A 142 7.21 12.46 -11.67
CA SER A 142 6.48 12.40 -12.94
C SER A 142 5.02 12.81 -12.78
N SER A 143 4.38 13.24 -13.88
CA SER A 143 2.99 13.69 -13.87
C SER A 143 2.20 13.13 -15.06
N ASN A 144 0.88 12.94 -14.88
CA ASN A 144 -0.01 12.39 -15.91
C ASN A 144 0.50 11.06 -16.46
N VAL A 145 0.79 10.13 -15.57
CA VAL A 145 1.33 8.80 -15.89
C VAL A 145 0.20 7.78 -15.97
N THR A 146 0.19 6.98 -17.02
CA THR A 146 -0.74 5.84 -17.15
C THR A 146 0.04 4.55 -17.29
N LEU A 147 -0.27 3.58 -16.43
CA LEU A 147 0.22 2.20 -16.51
C LEU A 147 -0.96 1.28 -16.82
N ARG A 148 -0.85 0.40 -17.82
CA ARG A 148 -1.97 -0.48 -18.14
C ARG A 148 -1.59 -1.77 -18.87
N ASN A 149 -2.45 -2.77 -18.71
CA ASN A 149 -2.48 -4.01 -19.50
C ASN A 149 -1.18 -4.82 -19.41
N PHE A 150 -0.65 -5.10 -18.23
CA PHE A 150 0.48 -6.02 -18.03
C PHE A 150 0.41 -6.72 -16.68
N SER A 151 1.22 -7.75 -16.52
CA SER A 151 1.48 -8.37 -15.24
C SER A 151 2.94 -8.21 -14.81
N ILE A 152 3.19 -8.23 -13.50
CA ILE A 152 4.51 -8.29 -12.86
C ILE A 152 4.59 -9.60 -12.10
N ASP A 153 5.67 -10.34 -12.31
CA ASP A 153 5.99 -11.53 -11.53
C ASP A 153 7.51 -11.73 -11.45
N PHE A 154 7.94 -12.64 -10.60
CA PHE A 154 9.34 -13.07 -10.52
C PHE A 154 9.46 -14.54 -10.89
N GLU A 155 10.52 -14.88 -11.65
CA GLU A 155 10.81 -16.27 -12.00
C GLU A 155 11.05 -17.11 -10.75
N ASN A 156 11.76 -16.57 -9.78
CA ASN A 156 12.08 -17.24 -8.53
C ASN A 156 11.75 -16.34 -7.33
N PRO A 157 10.55 -16.49 -6.73
CA PRO A 157 10.16 -15.72 -5.54
C PRO A 157 11.07 -15.97 -4.34
N HIS A 158 11.33 -14.95 -3.53
CA HIS A 158 12.09 -15.07 -2.28
C HIS A 158 11.37 -15.88 -1.19
N ILE A 159 10.06 -16.02 -1.29
CA ILE A 159 9.23 -16.84 -0.41
C ILE A 159 9.31 -18.28 -0.89
N ALA A 160 9.76 -19.17 -0.03
CA ALA A 160 9.70 -20.60 -0.30
C ALA A 160 8.31 -21.16 0.02
N GLN A 161 7.94 -22.26 -0.62
CA GLN A 161 6.74 -22.99 -0.27
C GLN A 161 7.02 -24.46 -0.07
N VAL A 162 6.47 -25.01 1.00
CA VAL A 162 6.62 -26.41 1.35
C VAL A 162 5.27 -27.04 1.73
N GLU A 163 5.15 -28.35 1.61
CA GLU A 163 4.02 -29.13 2.11
C GLU A 163 4.47 -29.95 3.32
N ILE A 164 3.72 -29.88 4.41
CA ILE A 164 3.96 -30.74 5.58
C ILE A 164 3.57 -32.18 5.22
N ILE A 165 4.52 -33.10 5.30
CA ILE A 165 4.31 -34.52 5.03
C ILE A 165 4.07 -35.29 6.33
N GLU A 166 4.83 -34.97 7.37
CA GLU A 166 4.69 -35.63 8.68
C GLU A 166 5.06 -34.66 9.80
N ASN A 167 4.19 -34.56 10.79
CA ASN A 167 4.47 -33.84 12.02
C ASN A 167 4.82 -34.84 13.12
N LYS A 168 6.10 -34.91 13.51
CA LYS A 168 6.63 -35.81 14.55
C LYS A 168 6.53 -35.23 15.96
N GLY A 169 5.76 -34.15 16.13
CA GLY A 169 5.61 -33.47 17.42
C GLY A 169 6.95 -32.92 17.92
N TYR A 170 7.35 -33.33 19.10
CA TYR A 170 8.63 -32.88 19.71
C TYR A 170 9.88 -33.34 18.92
N ASN A 171 9.74 -34.29 18.01
CA ASN A 171 10.84 -34.80 17.19
C ASN A 171 10.97 -34.07 15.83
N GLY A 172 10.28 -32.96 15.63
CA GLY A 172 10.42 -32.13 14.45
C GLY A 172 9.40 -32.41 13.32
N MET A 173 9.73 -31.96 12.13
CA MET A 173 8.82 -31.91 10.98
C MET A 173 9.47 -32.53 9.74
N ILE A 174 8.72 -33.32 8.96
CA ILE A 174 9.11 -33.69 7.60
C ILE A 174 8.26 -32.86 6.63
N PHE A 175 8.90 -32.22 5.70
CA PHE A 175 8.25 -31.41 4.68
C PHE A 175 8.81 -31.69 3.28
N LEU A 176 7.98 -31.45 2.27
CA LEU A 176 8.30 -31.55 0.86
C LEU A 176 8.45 -30.11 0.29
N VAL A 177 9.58 -29.83 -0.32
CA VAL A 177 9.81 -28.55 -1.00
C VAL A 177 9.12 -28.56 -2.34
N GLU A 178 8.34 -27.53 -2.65
CA GLU A 178 7.63 -27.43 -3.95
C GLU A 178 8.60 -27.48 -5.14
N PRO A 179 8.20 -28.08 -6.29
CA PRO A 179 9.11 -28.30 -7.41
C PRO A 179 9.78 -27.04 -7.97
N TRP A 180 9.10 -25.91 -7.90
CA TRP A 180 9.59 -24.62 -8.44
C TRP A 180 10.53 -23.86 -7.50
N VAL A 181 10.69 -24.29 -6.23
CA VAL A 181 11.56 -23.62 -5.24
C VAL A 181 13.01 -24.09 -5.41
N GLU A 182 13.92 -23.17 -5.67
CA GLU A 182 15.36 -23.43 -5.66
C GLU A 182 15.88 -23.37 -4.21
N TYR A 183 16.53 -24.45 -3.75
CA TYR A 183 17.03 -24.53 -2.38
C TYR A 183 18.31 -25.35 -2.24
N ARG A 184 19.00 -25.12 -1.14
CA ARG A 184 20.14 -25.92 -0.67
C ARG A 184 20.14 -26.02 0.86
N ILE A 185 20.92 -26.94 1.40
CA ILE A 185 21.29 -26.93 2.82
C ILE A 185 22.64 -26.20 2.89
N ASN A 186 22.67 -25.05 3.58
CA ASN A 186 23.89 -24.25 3.67
C ASN A 186 24.92 -24.85 4.64
N GLU A 187 26.14 -24.31 4.67
CA GLU A 187 27.26 -24.77 5.50
C GLU A 187 26.96 -24.80 7.02
N LYS A 188 25.97 -24.00 7.45
CA LYS A 188 25.51 -23.94 8.86
C LYS A 188 24.40 -24.94 9.16
N GLY A 189 23.98 -25.74 8.17
CA GLY A 189 22.93 -26.75 8.31
C GLY A 189 21.50 -26.22 8.24
N TYR A 190 21.27 -25.01 7.71
CA TYR A 190 19.93 -24.45 7.51
C TYR A 190 19.42 -24.71 6.09
N PHE A 191 18.12 -24.87 5.96
CA PHE A 191 17.42 -24.73 4.69
C PHE A 191 17.57 -23.29 4.20
N GLU A 192 18.04 -23.13 2.97
CA GLU A 192 18.31 -21.83 2.36
C GLU A 192 17.78 -21.84 0.93
N THR A 193 16.97 -20.84 0.57
CA THR A 193 16.60 -20.59 -0.82
C THR A 193 17.51 -19.53 -1.42
N PHE A 194 17.67 -19.57 -2.72
CA PHE A 194 18.61 -18.69 -3.41
C PHE A 194 18.24 -18.55 -4.89
N GLU A 195 18.79 -17.54 -5.53
CA GLU A 195 18.84 -17.43 -6.98
C GLU A 195 20.28 -17.20 -7.42
N GLN A 196 20.72 -18.00 -8.38
CA GLN A 196 22.04 -17.84 -8.99
C GLN A 196 21.89 -17.34 -10.42
N LEU A 197 22.56 -16.25 -10.74
CA LEU A 197 22.68 -15.75 -12.09
C LEU A 197 24.06 -16.06 -12.66
N THR A 198 24.08 -16.52 -13.90
CA THR A 198 25.32 -16.82 -14.62
C THR A 198 25.88 -15.55 -15.23
N MET A 199 27.13 -15.26 -14.94
CA MET A 199 27.87 -14.12 -15.50
C MET A 199 28.98 -14.55 -16.44
N ASN A 200 29.31 -13.72 -17.42
CA ASN A 200 30.45 -13.88 -18.32
C ASN A 200 30.49 -15.24 -19.06
N ASN A 201 29.47 -15.54 -19.86
CA ASN A 201 29.43 -16.76 -20.70
C ASN A 201 29.69 -18.04 -19.91
N GLU A 202 28.98 -18.23 -18.81
CA GLU A 202 28.98 -19.42 -17.95
C GLU A 202 30.26 -19.65 -17.13
N GLN A 203 31.16 -18.68 -17.04
CA GLN A 203 32.40 -18.86 -16.25
C GLN A 203 32.24 -18.67 -14.74
N PHE A 204 31.24 -17.87 -14.30
CA PHE A 204 30.99 -17.62 -12.88
C PHE A 204 29.49 -17.53 -12.59
N THR A 205 29.05 -18.23 -11.55
CA THR A 205 27.71 -18.06 -10.95
C THR A 205 27.86 -17.32 -9.62
N ILE A 206 27.01 -16.34 -9.38
CA ILE A 206 26.94 -15.63 -8.10
C ILE A 206 25.53 -15.79 -7.52
N ASP A 207 25.45 -15.86 -6.20
CA ASP A 207 24.16 -15.75 -5.52
C ASP A 207 23.68 -14.30 -5.67
N GLU A 208 22.65 -14.08 -6.43
CA GLU A 208 22.02 -12.76 -6.56
C GLU A 208 21.27 -12.41 -5.28
N TRP A 209 20.61 -13.41 -4.70
CA TRP A 209 20.08 -13.36 -3.36
C TRP A 209 20.09 -14.76 -2.72
N LYS A 210 20.01 -14.81 -1.38
CA LYS A 210 19.84 -16.02 -0.59
C LYS A 210 19.21 -15.71 0.76
N TYR A 211 18.30 -16.56 1.19
CA TYR A 211 17.60 -16.41 2.47
C TYR A 211 17.45 -17.75 3.20
N SER A 212 17.77 -17.76 4.49
CA SER A 212 17.36 -18.81 5.41
C SER A 212 16.05 -18.36 6.07
N GLN A 213 14.94 -18.92 5.64
CA GLN A 213 13.62 -18.55 6.16
C GLN A 213 13.46 -19.01 7.60
N TYR A 214 12.85 -18.18 8.45
CA TYR A 214 12.65 -18.44 9.87
C TYR A 214 11.23 -18.15 10.36
N THR A 215 10.38 -17.66 9.48
CA THR A 215 8.96 -17.44 9.76
C THR A 215 8.11 -17.87 8.57
N GLY A 216 6.79 -17.92 8.72
CA GLY A 216 5.92 -18.29 7.61
C GLY A 216 4.45 -18.23 7.96
N ILE A 217 3.63 -18.50 6.95
CA ILE A 217 2.18 -18.58 7.04
C ILE A 217 1.73 -19.95 6.54
N ALA A 218 0.86 -20.59 7.30
CA ALA A 218 0.27 -21.88 6.94
C ALA A 218 -1.05 -21.70 6.20
N PHE A 219 -1.26 -22.47 5.14
CA PHE A 219 -2.47 -22.46 4.31
C PHE A 219 -3.10 -23.84 4.22
N GLU A 220 -4.42 -23.87 4.21
CA GLU A 220 -5.21 -25.07 3.91
C GLU A 220 -5.10 -25.39 2.42
N LYS A 221 -4.84 -26.65 2.10
CA LYS A 221 -4.55 -27.10 0.72
C LYS A 221 -5.73 -26.90 -0.23
N GLU A 222 -6.94 -27.13 0.25
CA GLU A 222 -8.15 -27.22 -0.59
C GLU A 222 -8.72 -25.85 -0.96
N ASN A 223 -8.65 -24.86 -0.07
CA ASN A 223 -9.33 -23.57 -0.20
C ASN A 223 -8.39 -22.37 -0.16
N ARG A 224 -7.09 -22.60 0.13
CA ARG A 224 -6.06 -21.58 0.28
C ARG A 224 -6.31 -20.58 1.42
N HIS A 225 -7.19 -20.92 2.38
CA HIS A 225 -7.35 -20.09 3.57
C HIS A 225 -6.13 -20.25 4.48
N ILE A 226 -5.79 -19.19 5.19
CA ILE A 226 -4.78 -19.28 6.25
C ILE A 226 -5.32 -20.23 7.33
N VAL A 227 -4.51 -21.21 7.71
CA VAL A 227 -4.91 -22.22 8.70
C VAL A 227 -5.37 -21.54 9.99
N TYR A 228 -6.55 -21.94 10.44
CA TYR A 228 -7.19 -21.39 11.62
C TYR A 228 -6.27 -21.48 12.85
N ASN A 229 -6.14 -20.37 13.60
CA ASN A 229 -5.39 -20.25 14.85
C ASN A 229 -3.89 -20.60 14.73
N THR A 230 -3.26 -20.24 13.61
CA THR A 230 -1.82 -20.42 13.45
C THR A 230 -1.01 -19.13 13.61
N SER A 231 -1.55 -17.98 13.15
CA SER A 231 -0.84 -16.70 13.11
C SER A 231 0.51 -16.81 12.35
N ASP A 232 1.50 -15.98 12.68
CA ASP A 232 2.85 -16.16 12.16
C ASP A 232 3.48 -17.41 12.78
N LEU A 233 4.09 -18.25 11.95
CA LEU A 233 4.83 -19.43 12.39
C LEU A 233 6.27 -19.04 12.72
N TRP A 234 6.83 -19.73 13.70
CA TRP A 234 8.26 -19.74 13.93
C TRP A 234 8.86 -21.02 13.35
N ILE A 235 9.81 -20.88 12.44
CA ILE A 235 10.38 -21.99 11.67
C ILE A 235 11.87 -22.09 12.00
N ASP A 236 12.28 -23.23 12.57
CA ASP A 236 13.68 -23.54 12.81
C ASP A 236 14.12 -24.73 11.95
N THR A 237 14.85 -24.41 10.88
CA THR A 237 15.41 -25.41 9.97
C THR A 237 16.86 -25.77 10.27
N LYS A 238 17.41 -25.38 11.43
CA LYS A 238 18.75 -25.78 11.82
C LYS A 238 18.89 -27.31 11.89
N ASP A 239 20.04 -27.81 11.41
CA ASP A 239 20.35 -29.24 11.34
C ASP A 239 19.37 -30.03 10.46
N VAL A 240 18.76 -29.37 9.45
CA VAL A 240 17.89 -30.02 8.48
C VAL A 240 18.63 -31.12 7.72
N LYS A 241 17.94 -32.23 7.44
CA LYS A 241 18.49 -33.40 6.75
C LYS A 241 17.74 -33.67 5.46
N ASP A 242 18.47 -33.90 4.39
CA ASP A 242 17.90 -34.33 3.12
C ASP A 242 17.53 -35.83 3.21
N LEU A 243 16.28 -36.14 2.89
CA LEU A 243 15.75 -37.49 2.82
C LEU A 243 15.61 -37.99 1.35
N GLY A 244 16.01 -37.18 0.41
CA GLY A 244 15.84 -37.44 -1.04
C GLY A 244 14.46 -37.02 -1.54
N GLU A 245 14.31 -36.92 -2.87
CA GLU A 245 13.05 -36.56 -3.56
C GLU A 245 12.46 -35.24 -3.03
N ARG A 246 13.28 -34.22 -2.76
CA ARG A 246 12.90 -32.91 -2.21
C ARG A 246 12.24 -32.97 -0.81
N LYS A 247 12.32 -34.10 -0.13
CA LYS A 247 11.83 -34.26 1.25
C LYS A 247 12.94 -33.92 2.23
N LEU A 248 12.64 -33.07 3.18
CA LEU A 248 13.57 -32.62 4.22
C LEU A 248 13.02 -32.92 5.61
N TYR A 249 13.91 -33.25 6.53
CA TYR A 249 13.60 -33.43 7.96
C TYR A 249 14.22 -32.31 8.77
N ALA A 250 13.38 -31.45 9.40
CA ALA A 250 13.80 -30.41 10.32
C ALA A 250 13.55 -30.85 11.77
N PRO A 251 14.60 -31.29 12.52
CA PRO A 251 14.43 -31.81 13.88
C PRO A 251 14.01 -30.72 14.88
N ASN A 252 14.30 -29.46 14.58
CA ASN A 252 14.05 -28.32 15.47
C ASN A 252 12.73 -27.61 15.19
N TRP A 253 12.13 -27.80 14.01
CA TRP A 253 10.84 -27.20 13.68
C TRP A 253 9.70 -27.96 14.34
N LYS A 254 9.08 -27.36 15.36
CA LYS A 254 8.05 -27.97 16.20
C LYS A 254 6.85 -27.06 16.28
N ASP A 255 5.75 -27.46 15.67
CA ASP A 255 4.47 -26.75 15.74
C ASP A 255 3.33 -27.76 15.66
N ALA A 256 2.62 -27.95 16.78
CA ALA A 256 1.54 -28.92 16.87
C ALA A 256 0.30 -28.57 16.03
N ARG A 257 0.23 -27.34 15.52
CA ARG A 257 -0.91 -26.86 14.71
C ARG A 257 -0.81 -27.29 13.23
N LEU A 258 0.38 -27.66 12.79
CA LEU A 258 0.62 -28.07 11.39
C LEU A 258 0.31 -29.56 11.21
N HIS A 259 -0.51 -29.87 10.20
CA HIS A 259 -0.91 -31.23 9.87
C HIS A 259 -0.40 -31.63 8.48
N PRO A 260 -0.27 -32.93 8.18
CA PRO A 260 0.04 -33.38 6.83
C PRO A 260 -0.93 -32.79 5.80
N GLY A 261 -0.39 -32.29 4.67
CA GLY A 261 -1.13 -31.59 3.64
C GLY A 261 -1.14 -30.05 3.81
N THR A 262 -0.78 -29.50 4.98
CA THR A 262 -0.67 -28.06 5.16
C THR A 262 0.42 -27.50 4.22
N LYS A 263 0.11 -26.45 3.48
CA LYS A 263 1.08 -25.68 2.71
C LYS A 263 1.64 -24.57 3.60
N VAL A 264 2.94 -24.36 3.59
CA VAL A 264 3.59 -23.30 4.36
C VAL A 264 4.39 -22.42 3.42
N ALA A 265 4.02 -21.14 3.34
CA ALA A 265 4.83 -20.12 2.72
C ALA A 265 5.86 -19.64 3.74
N MET A 266 7.13 -19.98 3.51
CA MET A 266 8.25 -19.67 4.39
C MET A 266 8.94 -18.39 3.93
N ARG A 267 9.21 -17.46 4.84
CA ARG A 267 9.78 -16.16 4.52
C ARG A 267 10.73 -15.62 5.58
N THR A 268 11.33 -14.49 5.29
CA THR A 268 11.97 -13.57 6.24
C THR A 268 11.09 -12.33 6.42
N TRP A 269 11.56 -11.33 7.16
CA TRP A 269 10.91 -10.01 7.24
C TRP A 269 11.52 -8.99 6.28
N ASN A 270 12.48 -9.40 5.43
CA ASN A 270 13.10 -8.53 4.46
C ASN A 270 12.09 -8.10 3.38
N ARG A 271 12.15 -6.83 3.02
CA ARG A 271 11.31 -6.17 2.01
C ARG A 271 12.20 -5.35 1.09
N PRO A 272 13.01 -5.96 0.21
CA PRO A 272 14.02 -5.23 -0.56
C PRO A 272 13.43 -4.21 -1.55
N ALA A 273 12.30 -4.49 -2.18
CA ALA A 273 11.66 -3.57 -3.12
C ALA A 273 10.17 -3.87 -3.32
N PRO A 274 9.32 -2.86 -3.61
CA PRO A 274 7.95 -3.07 -4.07
C PRO A 274 7.92 -3.49 -5.55
N GLY A 275 6.77 -4.00 -6.02
CA GLY A 275 6.53 -4.27 -7.45
C GLY A 275 6.45 -2.99 -8.28
N ILE A 276 5.74 -1.98 -7.76
CA ILE A 276 5.64 -0.65 -8.36
C ILE A 276 5.96 0.38 -7.29
N PHE A 277 6.89 1.27 -7.58
CA PHE A 277 7.28 2.39 -6.74
C PHE A 277 6.89 3.72 -7.37
N LEU A 278 6.09 4.52 -6.65
CA LEU A 278 5.72 5.87 -7.03
C LEU A 278 6.30 6.85 -6.01
N ASP A 279 7.08 7.83 -6.46
CA ASP A 279 7.65 8.85 -5.60
C ASP A 279 7.53 10.24 -6.20
N HIS A 280 7.06 11.23 -5.41
CA HIS A 280 6.88 12.63 -5.84
C HIS A 280 6.12 12.78 -7.18
N SER A 281 5.21 11.86 -7.50
CA SER A 281 4.49 11.83 -8.77
C SER A 281 3.04 12.30 -8.61
N ASN A 282 2.49 12.89 -9.67
CA ASN A 282 1.15 13.47 -9.69
C ASN A 282 0.29 12.83 -10.78
N ASP A 283 -1.01 12.68 -10.50
CA ASP A 283 -2.00 12.23 -11.47
C ASP A 283 -1.60 10.91 -12.15
N THR A 284 -1.42 9.86 -11.32
CA THR A 284 -1.07 8.51 -11.78
C THR A 284 -2.33 7.66 -11.89
N TYR A 285 -2.56 7.09 -13.06
CA TYR A 285 -3.65 6.16 -13.34
C TYR A 285 -3.11 4.77 -13.69
N ILE A 286 -3.55 3.74 -12.95
CA ILE A 286 -3.17 2.34 -13.16
C ILE A 286 -4.42 1.52 -13.46
N ASN A 287 -4.45 0.88 -14.63
CA ASN A 287 -5.62 0.14 -15.08
C ASN A 287 -5.26 -1.23 -15.64
N ASN A 288 -5.95 -2.25 -15.17
CA ASN A 288 -5.75 -3.64 -15.64
C ASN A 288 -4.28 -4.07 -15.55
N VAL A 289 -3.70 -3.94 -14.35
CA VAL A 289 -2.34 -4.36 -14.02
C VAL A 289 -2.41 -5.40 -12.91
N ASN A 290 -1.69 -6.52 -13.09
CA ASN A 290 -1.62 -7.59 -12.11
C ASN A 290 -0.21 -7.67 -11.52
N VAL A 291 -0.10 -7.80 -10.20
CA VAL A 291 1.15 -8.14 -9.51
C VAL A 291 0.96 -9.54 -8.91
N HIS A 292 1.64 -10.52 -9.46
CA HIS A 292 1.55 -11.91 -8.99
C HIS A 292 2.56 -12.19 -7.87
N TYR A 293 3.69 -11.48 -7.88
CA TYR A 293 4.64 -11.47 -6.79
C TYR A 293 5.42 -10.15 -6.74
N ALA A 294 5.80 -9.76 -5.53
CA ALA A 294 6.76 -8.68 -5.27
C ALA A 294 7.53 -8.97 -3.98
N GLU A 295 8.79 -8.54 -3.95
CA GLU A 295 9.72 -8.75 -2.83
C GLU A 295 9.44 -7.86 -1.61
N GLY A 296 8.48 -6.98 -1.72
CA GLY A 296 7.95 -6.10 -0.69
C GLY A 296 6.45 -5.96 -0.87
N MET A 297 5.99 -4.75 -1.06
CA MET A 297 4.59 -4.43 -1.37
C MET A 297 4.30 -4.55 -2.87
N GLY A 298 3.06 -4.80 -3.25
CA GLY A 298 2.68 -4.82 -4.68
C GLY A 298 2.84 -3.44 -5.32
N LEU A 299 2.34 -2.41 -4.65
CA LEU A 299 2.53 -1.01 -5.00
C LEU A 299 2.83 -0.21 -3.73
N LEU A 300 3.88 0.62 -3.78
CA LEU A 300 4.13 1.64 -2.77
C LEU A 300 4.17 3.02 -3.44
N ALA A 301 3.38 3.94 -2.90
CA ALA A 301 3.40 5.35 -3.27
C ALA A 301 3.77 6.20 -2.07
N GLN A 302 4.73 7.10 -2.23
CA GLN A 302 5.11 8.08 -1.22
C GLN A 302 5.19 9.48 -1.81
N ARG A 303 4.74 10.48 -1.06
CA ARG A 303 4.79 11.89 -1.49
C ARG A 303 4.11 12.12 -2.86
N CYS A 304 3.12 11.33 -3.20
CA CYS A 304 2.37 11.44 -4.46
C CYS A 304 1.04 12.18 -4.28
N ASN A 305 0.51 12.69 -5.39
CA ASN A 305 -0.76 13.42 -5.42
C ASN A 305 -1.66 12.84 -6.52
N ASN A 306 -2.88 12.47 -6.18
CA ASN A 306 -3.87 11.84 -7.04
C ASN A 306 -3.38 10.52 -7.67
N ILE A 307 -3.85 9.42 -7.11
CA ILE A 307 -3.56 8.06 -7.61
C ILE A 307 -4.88 7.32 -7.80
N GLU A 308 -5.10 6.82 -9.00
CA GLU A 308 -6.29 6.04 -9.32
C GLU A 308 -5.89 4.64 -9.78
N LEU A 309 -6.42 3.63 -9.09
CA LEU A 309 -6.27 2.21 -9.40
C LEU A 309 -7.63 1.67 -9.84
N ASP A 310 -7.76 1.19 -11.08
CA ASP A 310 -8.97 0.57 -11.60
C ASP A 310 -8.65 -0.82 -12.18
N GLY A 311 -9.10 -1.88 -11.51
CA GLY A 311 -8.68 -3.23 -11.86
C GLY A 311 -7.17 -3.45 -11.67
N PHE A 312 -6.58 -2.79 -10.66
CA PHE A 312 -5.25 -3.15 -10.19
C PHE A 312 -5.38 -4.33 -9.23
N ASN A 313 -4.64 -5.40 -9.52
CA ASN A 313 -4.76 -6.64 -8.79
C ASN A 313 -3.41 -7.04 -8.18
N VAL A 314 -3.46 -7.54 -6.96
CA VAL A 314 -2.38 -8.35 -6.38
C VAL A 314 -2.98 -9.73 -6.15
N CYS A 315 -2.67 -10.66 -7.03
CA CYS A 315 -3.40 -11.92 -7.11
C CYS A 315 -2.53 -13.05 -7.68
N LEU A 316 -2.91 -14.28 -7.38
CA LEU A 316 -2.36 -15.47 -8.00
C LEU A 316 -2.67 -15.49 -9.52
N ARG A 317 -1.95 -16.32 -10.28
CA ARG A 317 -2.18 -16.49 -11.75
C ARG A 317 -3.45 -17.29 -12.08
N GLY A 318 -4.37 -17.42 -11.15
CA GLY A 318 -5.61 -18.19 -11.25
C GLY A 318 -5.60 -19.44 -10.38
N ASP A 319 -6.58 -20.30 -10.59
CA ASP A 319 -6.79 -21.48 -9.75
C ASP A 319 -5.67 -22.52 -9.87
N ASP A 320 -4.99 -22.57 -11.02
CA ASP A 320 -3.88 -23.50 -11.29
C ASP A 320 -2.51 -22.98 -10.81
N ASP A 321 -2.41 -21.76 -10.26
CA ASP A 321 -1.16 -21.27 -9.68
C ASP A 321 -0.73 -22.19 -8.53
N PRO A 322 0.50 -22.74 -8.53
CA PRO A 322 0.96 -23.62 -7.46
C PRO A 322 1.22 -22.87 -6.15
N ARG A 323 1.30 -21.53 -6.17
CA ARG A 323 1.58 -20.69 -5.03
C ARG A 323 0.34 -20.44 -4.17
N TYR A 324 0.58 -20.19 -2.88
CA TYR A 324 -0.43 -19.81 -1.88
C TYR A 324 -0.20 -18.39 -1.35
N PHE A 325 0.68 -17.65 -1.97
CA PHE A 325 1.06 -16.29 -1.59
C PHE A 325 1.26 -15.41 -2.83
N THR A 326 1.19 -14.11 -2.62
CA THR A 326 1.51 -13.09 -3.62
C THR A 326 2.66 -12.20 -3.11
N THR A 327 2.41 -11.05 -2.49
CA THR A 327 3.44 -10.12 -2.05
C THR A 327 4.01 -10.47 -0.67
N GLN A 328 5.28 -10.10 -0.44
CA GLN A 328 5.96 -10.25 0.85
C GLN A 328 5.31 -9.39 1.96
N ALA A 329 4.67 -8.29 1.59
CA ALA A 329 3.95 -7.38 2.47
C ALA A 329 2.61 -6.97 1.84
N ASP A 330 2.22 -5.68 1.94
CA ASP A 330 0.91 -5.20 1.51
C ASP A 330 0.69 -5.31 0.00
N ALA A 331 -0.56 -5.38 -0.43
CA ALA A 331 -0.88 -5.22 -1.84
C ALA A 331 -0.64 -3.77 -2.30
N THR A 332 -1.15 -2.79 -1.55
CA THR A 332 -0.99 -1.36 -1.85
C THR A 332 -0.73 -0.56 -0.59
N HIS A 333 0.22 0.37 -0.68
CA HIS A 333 0.66 1.17 0.47
C HIS A 333 0.89 2.63 0.05
N PHE A 334 0.29 3.57 0.78
CA PHE A 334 0.31 4.99 0.49
C PHE A 334 0.83 5.76 1.70
N SER A 335 2.08 6.20 1.62
CA SER A 335 2.78 6.90 2.69
C SER A 335 2.90 8.39 2.37
N GLN A 336 2.35 9.26 3.21
CA GLN A 336 2.39 10.72 3.02
C GLN A 336 1.96 11.17 1.59
N CYS A 337 0.89 10.63 1.07
CA CYS A 337 0.27 11.07 -0.18
C CYS A 337 -0.76 12.18 0.08
N LYS A 338 -1.21 12.88 -0.97
CA LYS A 338 -2.27 13.88 -0.93
C LYS A 338 -3.21 13.77 -2.13
N GLY A 339 -4.21 14.67 -2.21
CA GLY A 339 -5.25 14.61 -3.23
C GLY A 339 -6.15 13.39 -3.06
N LEU A 340 -6.51 12.71 -4.14
CA LEU A 340 -7.38 11.55 -4.13
C LEU A 340 -6.58 10.25 -4.33
N ILE A 341 -6.76 9.30 -3.41
CA ILE A 341 -6.40 7.90 -3.62
C ILE A 341 -7.69 7.12 -3.91
N ARG A 342 -7.79 6.53 -5.08
CA ARG A 342 -8.93 5.71 -5.49
C ARG A 342 -8.48 4.32 -5.87
N SER A 343 -9.07 3.29 -5.25
CA SER A 343 -8.87 1.88 -5.61
C SER A 343 -10.22 1.23 -5.84
N GLU A 344 -10.45 0.79 -7.07
CA GLU A 344 -11.72 0.22 -7.52
C GLU A 344 -11.52 -1.05 -8.34
N ASN A 345 -12.47 -1.99 -8.21
CA ASN A 345 -12.56 -3.19 -9.03
C ASN A 345 -11.31 -4.10 -8.95
N GLY A 346 -10.54 -4.02 -7.86
CA GLY A 346 -9.32 -4.81 -7.64
C GLY A 346 -9.60 -6.14 -6.96
N LEU A 347 -8.71 -7.11 -7.22
CA LEU A 347 -8.59 -8.37 -6.49
C LEU A 347 -7.27 -8.33 -5.69
N TYR A 348 -7.38 -8.44 -4.37
CA TYR A 348 -6.26 -8.48 -3.44
C TYR A 348 -6.31 -9.79 -2.68
N GLU A 349 -5.41 -10.73 -2.99
CA GLU A 349 -5.43 -12.05 -2.38
C GLU A 349 -4.05 -12.56 -1.99
N ALA A 350 -4.03 -13.33 -0.90
CA ALA A 350 -2.86 -14.08 -0.46
C ALA A 350 -1.61 -13.24 -0.18
N MET A 351 -1.77 -11.91 0.07
CA MET A 351 -0.68 -11.07 0.52
C MET A 351 -0.25 -11.46 1.93
N MET A 352 1.05 -11.24 2.20
CA MET A 352 1.59 -11.51 3.53
C MET A 352 1.41 -10.33 4.51
N ASP A 353 0.60 -9.33 4.14
CA ASP A 353 0.11 -8.24 4.99
C ASP A 353 -1.19 -7.63 4.39
N ASP A 354 -1.39 -6.33 4.44
CA ASP A 354 -2.64 -5.63 4.18
C ASP A 354 -3.00 -5.51 2.69
N ALA A 355 -4.28 -5.38 2.34
CA ALA A 355 -4.66 -5.09 0.96
C ALA A 355 -4.44 -3.61 0.62
N ILE A 356 -4.71 -2.73 1.56
CA ILE A 356 -4.44 -1.30 1.44
C ILE A 356 -4.05 -0.72 2.79
N ASN A 357 -2.99 0.07 2.82
CA ASN A 357 -2.60 0.90 3.96
C ASN A 357 -2.41 2.35 3.50
N VAL A 358 -3.07 3.30 4.18
CA VAL A 358 -2.99 4.73 3.88
C VAL A 358 -2.70 5.49 5.16
N HIS A 359 -1.53 6.14 5.25
CA HIS A 359 -1.11 6.88 6.44
C HIS A 359 -0.11 7.98 6.12
N GLY A 360 0.08 8.89 7.06
CA GLY A 360 1.24 9.78 7.13
C GLY A 360 2.33 9.19 8.03
N ILE A 361 3.40 9.96 8.27
CA ILE A 361 4.50 9.53 9.15
C ILE A 361 4.75 10.60 10.20
N TYR A 362 4.81 10.18 11.48
CA TYR A 362 5.28 11.04 12.55
C TYR A 362 6.81 11.14 12.53
N LEU A 363 7.32 12.36 12.65
CA LEU A 363 8.68 12.54 13.15
C LEU A 363 8.64 12.72 14.67
N LYS A 364 9.57 12.10 15.38
CA LYS A 364 9.74 12.28 16.81
C LYS A 364 10.57 13.54 17.11
N VAL A 365 10.11 14.36 18.03
CA VAL A 365 10.88 15.48 18.56
C VAL A 365 12.01 14.94 19.42
N LYS A 366 13.25 15.27 19.07
CA LYS A 366 14.47 14.88 19.80
C LYS A 366 15.00 15.99 20.68
N GLU A 367 14.87 17.26 20.24
CA GLU A 367 15.39 18.41 20.92
C GLU A 367 14.66 19.68 20.49
N ARG A 368 14.40 20.58 21.43
CA ARG A 368 14.01 21.97 21.16
C ARG A 368 15.28 22.82 21.11
N ILE A 369 15.63 23.34 19.94
CA ILE A 369 16.84 24.13 19.73
C ILE A 369 16.60 25.59 20.18
N ASP A 370 15.44 26.16 19.80
CA ASP A 370 15.02 27.49 20.16
C ASP A 370 13.48 27.61 20.18
N GLU A 371 12.96 28.85 20.24
CA GLU A 371 11.52 29.13 20.31
C GLU A 371 10.74 28.65 19.06
N ARG A 372 11.41 28.44 17.93
CA ARG A 372 10.79 28.09 16.62
C ARG A 372 11.45 26.91 15.92
N THR A 373 12.42 26.27 16.54
CA THR A 373 13.25 25.25 15.86
C THR A 373 13.34 23.97 16.69
N LEU A 374 13.08 22.84 16.02
CA LEU A 374 13.20 21.51 16.58
C LEU A 374 14.19 20.65 15.78
N ARG A 375 14.89 19.76 16.49
CA ARG A 375 15.51 18.58 15.88
C ARG A 375 14.55 17.41 16.01
N CYS A 376 14.30 16.73 14.89
CA CYS A 376 13.34 15.66 14.77
C CYS A 376 13.93 14.48 14.02
N SER A 377 13.40 13.27 14.23
CA SER A 377 13.89 12.06 13.56
C SER A 377 12.78 11.12 13.13
N TYR A 378 13.04 10.37 12.08
CA TYR A 378 12.39 9.08 11.85
C TYR A 378 12.82 8.09 12.94
N GLU A 379 11.93 7.22 13.37
CA GLU A 379 12.23 6.25 14.43
C GLU A 379 12.11 4.78 13.97
N HIS A 380 11.29 4.50 12.95
CA HIS A 380 11.16 3.13 12.45
C HIS A 380 12.28 2.80 11.46
N GLU A 381 12.90 1.61 11.59
CA GLU A 381 14.07 1.21 10.79
C GLU A 381 13.80 1.11 9.28
N GLN A 382 12.58 0.80 8.88
CA GLN A 382 12.16 0.70 7.47
C GLN A 382 11.46 1.97 6.95
N ALA A 383 11.27 3.01 7.78
CA ALA A 383 10.53 4.22 7.39
C ALA A 383 11.40 5.47 7.56
N TRP A 384 12.47 5.58 6.78
CA TRP A 384 13.37 6.73 6.80
C TRP A 384 14.05 6.96 5.43
N GLY A 385 14.67 8.10 5.26
CA GLY A 385 15.53 8.41 4.11
C GLY A 385 14.84 9.13 2.96
N PHE A 386 13.51 9.14 2.90
CA PHE A 386 12.75 9.95 1.93
C PHE A 386 12.41 11.33 2.50
N ALA A 387 12.04 12.28 1.64
CA ALA A 387 11.68 13.64 2.07
C ALA A 387 10.38 13.61 2.89
N TRP A 388 10.42 14.16 4.12
CA TRP A 388 9.26 14.18 5.00
C TRP A 388 8.31 15.35 4.77
N GLY A 389 8.83 16.49 4.37
CA GLY A 389 8.03 17.72 4.21
C GLY A 389 8.80 18.81 3.48
N ASP A 390 8.07 19.86 3.12
CA ASP A 390 8.59 21.04 2.43
C ASP A 390 8.30 22.32 3.22
N ALA A 391 9.04 23.39 2.93
CA ALA A 391 8.69 24.72 3.42
C ALA A 391 7.28 25.09 2.94
N GLY A 392 6.45 25.61 3.85
CA GLY A 392 5.04 25.91 3.61
C GLY A 392 4.06 24.79 4.02
N ASP A 393 4.54 23.60 4.36
CA ASP A 393 3.68 22.53 4.85
C ASP A 393 3.13 22.85 6.25
N SER A 394 1.84 22.57 6.43
CA SER A 394 1.13 22.71 7.71
C SER A 394 1.39 21.48 8.57
N VAL A 395 1.68 21.71 9.85
CA VAL A 395 1.96 20.62 10.79
C VAL A 395 1.16 20.76 12.07
N CYS A 396 0.97 19.64 12.78
CA CYS A 396 0.52 19.62 14.17
C CYS A 396 1.43 18.75 15.04
N PHE A 397 1.27 18.87 16.34
CA PHE A 397 2.06 18.15 17.32
C PHE A 397 1.16 17.19 18.09
N VAL A 398 1.67 15.99 18.37
CA VAL A 398 0.95 14.91 19.04
C VAL A 398 1.74 14.46 20.25
N LYS A 399 1.12 14.46 21.42
CA LYS A 399 1.72 13.93 22.65
C LYS A 399 1.71 12.40 22.57
N ALA A 400 2.86 11.76 22.44
CA ALA A 400 2.95 10.33 22.14
C ALA A 400 2.29 9.42 23.18
N ASN A 401 2.37 9.76 24.48
CA ASN A 401 1.83 8.94 25.56
C ASN A 401 0.30 8.84 25.56
N SER A 402 -0.40 9.93 25.19
CA SER A 402 -1.87 9.99 25.16
C SER A 402 -2.44 10.06 23.75
N MET A 403 -1.61 10.14 22.72
CA MET A 403 -2.00 10.40 21.32
C MET A 403 -2.91 11.62 21.18
N GLU A 404 -2.71 12.63 22.04
CA GLU A 404 -3.48 13.86 22.02
C GLU A 404 -2.84 14.88 21.08
N MET A 405 -3.61 15.30 20.07
CA MET A 405 -3.18 16.34 19.13
C MET A 405 -3.33 17.71 19.78
N LEU A 406 -2.27 18.52 19.76
CA LEU A 406 -2.33 19.90 20.23
C LEU A 406 -3.18 20.75 19.26
N GLU A 407 -3.89 21.74 19.81
CA GLU A 407 -4.66 22.70 19.00
C GLU A 407 -3.75 23.62 18.18
N HIS A 408 -2.52 23.81 18.66
CA HIS A 408 -1.52 24.63 18.00
C HIS A 408 -1.07 23.98 16.69
N LYS A 409 -1.40 24.63 15.58
CA LYS A 409 -0.89 24.28 14.26
C LYS A 409 0.18 25.27 13.85
N ASN A 410 1.20 24.76 13.17
CA ASN A 410 2.31 25.56 12.68
C ASN A 410 2.55 25.30 11.19
N VAL A 411 3.44 26.05 10.59
CA VAL A 411 3.87 25.93 9.20
C VAL A 411 5.38 25.80 9.18
N ILE A 412 5.88 24.86 8.39
CA ILE A 412 7.32 24.69 8.18
C ILE A 412 7.87 25.90 7.45
N LYS A 413 8.83 26.59 8.05
CA LYS A 413 9.57 27.67 7.42
C LYS A 413 10.77 27.15 6.66
N THR A 414 11.55 26.25 7.29
CA THR A 414 12.66 25.53 6.65
C THR A 414 12.76 24.13 7.21
N ILE A 415 13.21 23.19 6.38
CA ILE A 415 13.55 21.83 6.77
C ILE A 415 14.87 21.46 6.13
N CYS A 416 15.82 20.97 6.92
CA CYS A 416 17.14 20.56 6.47
C CYS A 416 17.46 19.19 7.05
N GLY A 417 17.91 18.27 6.22
CA GLY A 417 18.42 16.97 6.67
C GLY A 417 19.76 17.13 7.40
N GLN A 418 19.99 16.32 8.43
CA GLN A 418 21.27 16.23 9.11
C GLN A 418 22.01 14.96 8.63
N GLN A 419 22.95 15.12 7.73
CA GLN A 419 23.99 14.11 7.48
C GLN A 419 25.31 14.63 8.06
N THR A 420 25.89 13.87 8.95
CA THR A 420 27.29 14.02 9.32
C THR A 420 28.12 13.41 8.18
N THR A 421 28.63 14.24 7.28
CA THR A 421 29.70 13.79 6.38
C THR A 421 30.99 13.66 7.20
N ASP A 422 31.85 12.72 6.87
CA ASP A 422 33.17 12.51 7.51
C ASP A 422 34.05 13.78 7.54
N ASN A 423 33.67 14.79 6.77
CA ASN A 423 34.36 16.10 6.66
C ASN A 423 33.63 17.25 7.38
N GLY A 424 32.55 16.99 8.13
CA GLY A 424 31.83 18.02 8.91
C GLY A 424 31.02 19.03 8.07
N GLN A 425 30.82 18.80 6.79
CA GLN A 425 29.92 19.63 5.96
C GLN A 425 28.47 19.19 6.13
N GLN A 426 27.59 20.14 6.43
CA GLN A 426 26.13 19.91 6.45
C GLN A 426 25.62 19.78 5.02
N ASN A 427 24.99 18.66 4.70
CA ASN A 427 24.31 18.46 3.43
C ASN A 427 22.89 19.03 3.54
N SER A 428 22.45 19.86 2.60
CA SER A 428 21.11 20.40 2.54
C SER A 428 20.07 19.43 1.98
N SER A 429 20.49 18.23 1.54
CA SER A 429 19.58 17.19 1.04
C SER A 429 18.69 16.65 2.15
N THR A 430 17.41 16.46 1.87
CA THR A 430 16.46 15.77 2.76
C THR A 430 16.35 14.27 2.46
N ALA A 431 16.99 13.80 1.38
CA ALA A 431 17.02 12.39 1.02
C ALA A 431 18.22 11.68 1.68
N GLY A 432 18.01 10.43 2.10
CA GLY A 432 19.04 9.60 2.74
C GLY A 432 19.33 9.95 4.19
N VAL A 433 18.49 10.76 4.85
CA VAL A 433 18.71 11.19 6.23
C VAL A 433 17.66 10.61 7.18
N LYS A 434 18.05 10.48 8.45
CA LYS A 434 17.15 10.09 9.54
C LYS A 434 16.72 11.28 10.40
N GLU A 435 17.51 12.33 10.46
CA GLU A 435 17.27 13.48 11.33
C GLU A 435 17.13 14.77 10.52
N PHE A 436 16.29 15.67 11.04
CA PHE A 436 15.98 16.95 10.45
C PHE A 436 16.08 18.06 11.48
N ILE A 437 16.55 19.24 11.05
CA ILE A 437 16.32 20.51 11.73
C ILE A 437 15.16 21.18 11.00
N ILE A 438 14.08 21.44 11.75
CA ILE A 438 12.85 22.05 11.24
C ILE A 438 12.62 23.36 11.96
N SER A 439 12.58 24.49 11.24
CA SER A 439 12.12 25.76 11.80
C SER A 439 10.69 26.06 11.35
N PHE A 440 9.96 26.78 12.18
CA PHE A 440 8.53 27.05 12.01
C PHE A 440 8.23 28.55 11.94
N GLU A 441 7.11 28.92 11.30
CA GLU A 441 6.66 30.30 11.17
C GLU A 441 6.26 30.92 12.51
N LYS A 442 5.63 30.13 13.40
CA LYS A 442 5.16 30.58 14.71
C LYS A 442 6.04 29.99 15.82
N GLU A 443 6.02 30.66 16.97
CA GLU A 443 6.62 30.11 18.19
C GLU A 443 5.96 28.79 18.59
N LEU A 444 6.76 27.90 19.11
CA LEU A 444 6.33 26.58 19.58
C LEU A 444 5.74 26.72 21.01
N PRO A 445 4.68 26.01 21.37
CA PRO A 445 4.22 25.90 22.73
C PRO A 445 5.35 25.49 23.69
N GLU A 446 5.36 26.04 24.91
CA GLU A 446 6.41 25.75 25.92
C GLU A 446 6.43 24.25 26.28
N GLU A 447 5.29 23.58 26.21
CA GLU A 447 5.17 22.14 26.51
C GLU A 447 5.91 21.23 25.51
N ILE A 448 6.22 21.71 24.30
CA ILE A 448 6.98 20.93 23.30
C ILE A 448 8.46 21.03 23.65
N ASN A 449 8.96 20.00 24.30
CA ASN A 449 10.37 19.86 24.70
C ASN A 449 10.77 18.36 24.64
N ALA A 450 12.04 18.04 24.89
CA ALA A 450 12.54 16.67 24.84
C ALA A 450 12.17 15.83 26.07
N ASP A 451 11.69 16.45 27.16
CA ASP A 451 11.31 15.73 28.37
C ASP A 451 9.99 14.97 28.22
N VAL A 452 9.15 15.39 27.26
CA VAL A 452 7.90 14.74 26.91
C VAL A 452 7.97 14.32 25.45
N ALA A 453 7.67 13.05 25.17
CA ALA A 453 7.69 12.54 23.82
C ALA A 453 6.57 13.15 22.95
N TYR A 454 6.95 13.87 21.92
CA TYR A 454 6.06 14.45 20.91
C TYR A 454 6.37 13.91 19.53
N GLY A 455 5.30 13.66 18.75
CA GLY A 455 5.36 13.47 17.32
C GLY A 455 4.97 14.73 16.56
N ILE A 456 5.50 14.91 15.36
CA ILE A 456 5.07 15.94 14.41
C ILE A 456 4.38 15.23 13.24
N GLU A 457 3.16 15.65 12.93
CA GLU A 457 2.37 15.17 11.78
C GLU A 457 2.31 16.24 10.69
N ASN A 458 2.57 15.85 9.45
CA ASN A 458 2.42 16.72 8.29
C ASN A 458 0.98 16.67 7.78
N LEU A 459 0.24 17.77 7.95
CA LEU A 459 -1.17 17.88 7.55
C LEU A 459 -1.38 18.21 6.07
N SER A 460 -0.35 18.69 5.37
CA SER A 460 -0.41 19.01 3.94
C SER A 460 -0.38 17.76 3.05
N TRP A 461 0.13 16.66 3.59
CA TRP A 461 0.25 15.38 2.90
C TRP A 461 -0.70 14.35 3.50
N THR A 462 -1.99 14.60 3.30
CA THR A 462 -3.10 13.74 3.72
C THR A 462 -4.10 13.61 2.58
N PRO A 463 -4.49 12.39 2.15
CA PRO A 463 -5.35 12.17 1.00
C PRO A 463 -6.83 12.04 1.38
N GLU A 464 -7.73 12.29 0.41
CA GLU A 464 -9.04 11.66 0.36
C GLU A 464 -8.89 10.22 -0.15
N VAL A 465 -9.74 9.30 0.34
CA VAL A 465 -9.65 7.88 -0.03
C VAL A 465 -10.99 7.35 -0.50
N VAL A 466 -11.01 6.66 -1.64
CA VAL A 466 -12.14 5.86 -2.13
C VAL A 466 -11.67 4.43 -2.36
N PHE A 467 -12.17 3.51 -1.55
CA PHE A 467 -11.89 2.08 -1.67
C PHE A 467 -13.21 1.32 -1.86
N ARG A 468 -13.48 0.89 -3.11
CA ARG A 468 -14.80 0.30 -3.41
C ARG A 468 -14.77 -0.77 -4.49
N ASN A 469 -15.78 -1.67 -4.43
CA ASN A 469 -15.96 -2.78 -5.37
C ASN A 469 -14.75 -3.73 -5.45
N ASN A 470 -13.92 -3.79 -4.41
CA ASN A 470 -12.74 -4.66 -4.36
C ASN A 470 -13.07 -5.99 -3.67
N ILE A 471 -12.32 -7.02 -4.01
CA ILE A 471 -12.32 -8.32 -3.32
C ILE A 471 -10.99 -8.46 -2.61
N ILE A 472 -11.02 -8.70 -1.30
CA ILE A 472 -9.88 -8.93 -0.43
C ILE A 472 -10.05 -10.32 0.14
N ARG A 473 -9.07 -11.21 -0.08
CA ARG A 473 -9.22 -12.58 0.41
C ARG A 473 -7.92 -13.28 0.78
N ASN A 474 -8.01 -14.20 1.73
CA ASN A 474 -6.93 -15.14 2.10
C ASN A 474 -5.63 -14.44 2.49
N ASN A 475 -5.70 -13.23 3.02
CA ASN A 475 -4.52 -12.45 3.36
C ASN A 475 -4.18 -12.53 4.85
N ARG A 476 -2.90 -12.31 5.14
CA ARG A 476 -2.41 -12.18 6.49
C ARG A 476 -2.87 -10.85 7.10
N ALA A 477 -3.17 -10.90 8.37
CA ALA A 477 -3.43 -9.83 9.32
C ALA A 477 -4.65 -8.95 8.99
N ARG A 478 -4.52 -7.89 8.23
CA ARG A 478 -5.60 -6.90 8.06
C ARG A 478 -6.01 -6.77 6.60
N GLY A 479 -7.26 -6.39 6.39
CA GLY A 479 -7.78 -6.12 5.05
C GLY A 479 -7.44 -4.70 4.58
N ALA A 480 -7.88 -3.70 5.34
CA ALA A 480 -7.67 -2.29 4.97
C ALA A 480 -7.33 -1.44 6.20
N LEU A 481 -6.35 -0.55 6.05
CA LEU A 481 -5.96 0.44 7.03
C LEU A 481 -6.17 1.84 6.47
N PHE A 482 -6.88 2.68 7.25
CA PHE A 482 -7.13 4.06 6.88
C PHE A 482 -6.76 4.99 8.03
N SER A 483 -5.75 5.81 7.81
CA SER A 483 -5.24 6.81 8.75
C SER A 483 -5.14 8.17 8.05
N SER A 484 -6.30 8.73 7.63
CA SER A 484 -6.38 10.05 7.01
C SER A 484 -7.46 10.91 7.66
N PRO A 485 -7.20 12.21 7.89
CA PRO A 485 -8.20 13.15 8.41
C PRO A 485 -9.22 13.58 7.35
N LEU A 486 -8.97 13.35 6.08
CA LEU A 486 -9.85 13.74 5.00
C LEU A 486 -10.91 12.66 4.71
N ARG A 487 -11.81 12.98 3.79
CA ARG A 487 -12.93 12.10 3.44
C ARG A 487 -12.44 10.73 2.98
N THR A 488 -12.85 9.68 3.70
CA THR A 488 -12.59 8.28 3.35
C THR A 488 -13.91 7.53 3.13
N VAL A 489 -14.03 6.82 2.01
CA VAL A 489 -15.19 5.98 1.67
C VAL A 489 -14.73 4.55 1.38
N CYS A 490 -15.12 3.62 2.25
CA CYS A 490 -14.92 2.17 2.06
C CYS A 490 -16.29 1.52 1.81
N GLU A 491 -16.59 1.18 0.55
CA GLU A 491 -17.93 0.67 0.23
C GLU A 491 -17.96 -0.46 -0.81
N LYS A 492 -18.94 -1.36 -0.66
CA LYS A 492 -19.22 -2.45 -1.61
C LYS A 492 -18.01 -3.39 -1.83
N ASN A 493 -17.14 -3.51 -0.86
CA ASN A 493 -16.04 -4.47 -0.90
C ASN A 493 -16.47 -5.80 -0.28
N VAL A 494 -15.79 -6.87 -0.68
CA VAL A 494 -15.88 -8.18 -0.06
C VAL A 494 -14.55 -8.46 0.63
N PHE A 495 -14.59 -8.67 1.95
CA PHE A 495 -13.48 -9.14 2.77
C PHE A 495 -13.76 -10.60 3.11
N ASP A 496 -13.01 -11.51 2.51
CA ASP A 496 -13.23 -12.95 2.61
C ASP A 496 -12.02 -13.65 3.22
N HIS A 497 -12.16 -14.17 4.43
CA HIS A 497 -11.07 -14.82 5.16
C HIS A 497 -9.81 -13.94 5.31
N THR A 498 -10.00 -12.62 5.52
CA THR A 498 -8.94 -11.81 6.11
C THR A 498 -8.64 -12.37 7.49
N SER A 499 -7.43 -12.87 7.69
CA SER A 499 -7.13 -13.74 8.86
C SER A 499 -7.20 -13.02 10.20
N GLY A 500 -7.00 -11.71 10.24
CA GLY A 500 -7.21 -10.86 11.42
C GLY A 500 -8.38 -9.89 11.23
N THR A 501 -8.15 -8.61 11.55
CA THR A 501 -9.13 -7.52 11.40
C THR A 501 -9.36 -7.17 9.94
N ALA A 502 -10.62 -7.11 9.48
CA ALA A 502 -10.92 -6.73 8.10
C ALA A 502 -10.65 -5.24 7.84
N ILE A 503 -10.96 -4.37 8.80
CA ILE A 503 -10.66 -2.93 8.69
C ILE A 503 -10.07 -2.43 10.00
N LEU A 504 -8.91 -1.77 9.91
CA LEU A 504 -8.23 -1.12 11.02
C LEU A 504 -8.18 0.39 10.80
N LEU A 505 -8.55 1.17 11.81
CA LEU A 505 -8.26 2.58 11.93
C LEU A 505 -7.25 2.73 13.06
N CYS A 506 -6.03 3.11 12.72
CA CYS A 506 -4.92 3.19 13.66
C CYS A 506 -4.44 4.64 13.84
N GLY A 507 -3.30 4.82 14.34
CA GLY A 507 -2.48 5.97 14.60
C GLY A 507 -1.49 5.58 15.68
N ASP A 508 -0.19 5.65 15.38
CA ASP A 508 0.85 5.14 16.25
C ASP A 508 2.07 6.08 16.25
N CYS A 509 2.34 6.70 17.38
CA CYS A 509 3.50 7.55 17.61
C CYS A 509 4.54 6.90 18.56
N ASN A 510 4.50 5.55 18.67
CA ASN A 510 5.29 4.80 19.66
C ASN A 510 6.04 3.59 19.09
N GLY A 511 5.59 3.04 17.95
CA GLY A 511 6.16 1.85 17.31
C GLY A 511 6.41 2.05 15.83
N TRP A 512 5.38 2.02 15.01
CA TRP A 512 5.48 2.20 13.57
C TRP A 512 5.60 3.66 13.13
N TYR A 513 5.18 4.60 13.97
CA TYR A 513 5.14 6.04 13.68
C TYR A 513 4.25 6.38 12.48
N GLU A 514 3.20 5.60 12.25
CA GLU A 514 2.20 5.86 11.23
C GLU A 514 1.19 6.89 11.73
N SER A 515 1.05 8.02 11.02
CA SER A 515 0.21 9.14 11.43
C SER A 515 -1.11 9.19 10.68
N GLY A 516 -2.08 9.88 11.27
CA GLY A 516 -3.38 10.17 10.68
C GLY A 516 -4.55 9.83 11.59
N ALA A 517 -5.15 10.87 12.19
CA ALA A 517 -6.38 10.72 12.95
C ALA A 517 -7.59 10.83 12.02
N VAL A 518 -8.47 9.82 11.99
CA VAL A 518 -9.66 9.80 11.14
C VAL A 518 -10.68 10.84 11.62
N ARG A 519 -11.19 11.69 10.70
CA ARG A 519 -12.19 12.75 10.96
C ARG A 519 -13.46 12.62 10.13
N ASP A 520 -13.42 11.94 8.99
CA ASP A 520 -14.55 11.78 8.10
C ASP A 520 -14.47 10.44 7.34
N LEU A 521 -15.12 9.39 7.86
CA LEU A 521 -15.07 8.05 7.28
C LEU A 521 -16.44 7.42 7.17
N VAL A 522 -16.72 6.79 6.04
CA VAL A 522 -17.90 5.94 5.85
C VAL A 522 -17.50 4.54 5.43
N ILE A 523 -17.87 3.54 6.23
CA ILE A 523 -17.76 2.10 5.92
C ILE A 523 -19.18 1.57 5.67
N ARG A 524 -19.52 1.27 4.41
CA ARG A 524 -20.89 0.86 4.10
C ARG A 524 -21.01 -0.16 2.98
N LYS A 525 -22.06 -0.99 3.09
CA LYS A 525 -22.41 -1.99 2.05
C LYS A 525 -21.26 -2.97 1.74
N ASN A 526 -20.35 -3.18 2.68
CA ASN A 526 -19.32 -4.20 2.56
C ASN A 526 -19.87 -5.53 3.08
N THR A 527 -19.30 -6.63 2.60
CA THR A 527 -19.52 -7.97 3.12
C THR A 527 -18.23 -8.46 3.76
N PHE A 528 -18.31 -8.91 5.01
CA PHE A 528 -17.21 -9.48 5.77
C PHE A 528 -17.52 -10.97 5.99
N ILE A 529 -16.66 -11.85 5.50
CA ILE A 529 -16.83 -13.30 5.58
C ILE A 529 -15.68 -13.88 6.39
N ASN A 530 -15.99 -14.46 7.54
CA ASN A 530 -15.06 -15.20 8.40
C ASN A 530 -13.69 -14.52 8.62
N ALA A 531 -13.69 -13.23 8.92
CA ALA A 531 -12.51 -12.56 9.46
C ALA A 531 -12.20 -13.08 10.88
N LEU A 532 -11.02 -12.76 11.41
CA LEU A 532 -10.57 -13.14 12.76
C LEU A 532 -10.28 -14.65 12.95
N THR A 533 -9.89 -15.35 11.90
CA THR A 533 -9.46 -16.75 12.00
C THR A 533 -8.13 -16.90 12.73
N ASN A 534 -7.39 -15.80 12.91
CA ASN A 534 -6.09 -15.75 13.59
C ASN A 534 -5.95 -14.49 14.44
N MET A 535 -5.04 -14.55 15.41
CA MET A 535 -4.70 -13.43 16.28
C MET A 535 -3.40 -12.79 15.80
N PHE A 536 -3.49 -11.58 15.24
CA PHE A 536 -2.36 -10.74 14.86
C PHE A 536 -2.35 -9.44 15.66
N GLN A 537 -1.33 -8.61 15.47
CA GLN A 537 -1.24 -7.30 16.09
C GLN A 537 -2.46 -6.42 15.72
N PHE A 538 -3.05 -5.75 16.71
CA PHE A 538 -4.23 -4.86 16.56
C PHE A 538 -5.52 -5.55 16.07
N THR A 539 -5.60 -6.86 16.21
CA THR A 539 -6.79 -7.65 15.88
C THR A 539 -7.74 -7.69 17.10
N ASN A 540 -8.69 -6.77 17.18
CA ASN A 540 -9.61 -6.65 18.32
C ASN A 540 -11.08 -6.93 17.98
N ALA A 541 -11.45 -6.81 16.70
CA ALA A 541 -12.77 -7.12 16.14
C ALA A 541 -12.68 -7.20 14.62
N VAL A 542 -13.77 -7.54 13.92
CA VAL A 542 -13.83 -7.47 12.44
C VAL A 542 -13.51 -6.07 11.95
N ILE A 543 -14.02 -5.04 12.62
CA ILE A 543 -13.62 -3.64 12.43
C ILE A 543 -13.01 -3.15 13.74
N SER A 544 -11.73 -2.78 13.72
CA SER A 544 -10.98 -2.27 14.85
C SER A 544 -10.65 -0.79 14.67
N ILE A 545 -11.06 0.04 15.61
CA ILE A 545 -10.61 1.43 15.72
C ILE A 545 -9.67 1.45 16.93
N TYR A 546 -8.38 1.30 16.66
CA TYR A 546 -7.37 1.08 17.70
C TYR A 546 -6.16 2.00 17.49
N PRO A 547 -6.21 3.26 17.92
CA PRO A 547 -5.01 4.06 18.05
C PRO A 547 -4.14 3.50 19.18
N GLU A 548 -2.82 3.46 18.96
CA GLU A 548 -1.84 3.03 19.96
C GLU A 548 -1.66 4.14 21.01
N ILE A 549 -2.43 4.06 22.09
CA ILE A 549 -2.43 5.04 23.18
C ILE A 549 -1.85 4.38 24.42
N PRO A 550 -0.59 4.62 24.79
CA PRO A 550 0.04 4.04 25.98
C PRO A 550 -0.70 4.36 27.27
N ASN A 551 -1.16 5.59 27.45
CA ASN A 551 -1.89 6.02 28.65
C ASN A 551 -3.17 6.80 28.27
N ILE A 552 -4.28 6.09 28.15
CA ILE A 552 -5.57 6.68 27.78
C ILE A 552 -6.15 7.58 28.89
N ASP A 553 -5.76 7.39 30.15
CA ASP A 553 -6.27 8.17 31.28
C ASP A 553 -5.72 9.61 31.27
N GLU A 554 -4.56 9.85 30.65
CA GLU A 554 -4.01 11.19 30.43
C GLU A 554 -4.71 11.94 29.30
N GLN A 555 -5.53 11.27 28.48
CA GLN A 555 -6.16 11.89 27.32
C GLN A 555 -7.32 12.79 27.72
N THR A 556 -7.27 14.05 27.35
CA THR A 556 -8.36 15.03 27.58
C THR A 556 -9.29 15.13 26.38
N ARG A 557 -8.77 14.90 25.16
CA ARG A 557 -9.52 14.92 23.89
C ARG A 557 -9.41 13.58 23.18
N TYR A 558 -10.38 13.27 22.33
CA TYR A 558 -10.41 12.04 21.54
C TYR A 558 -9.39 12.10 20.41
N PHE A 559 -8.77 10.95 20.11
CA PHE A 559 -7.85 10.86 18.98
C PHE A 559 -8.61 10.90 17.64
N HIS A 560 -9.61 10.05 17.44
CA HIS A 560 -10.43 10.06 16.23
C HIS A 560 -11.71 10.89 16.40
N GLY A 561 -12.29 11.32 15.28
CA GLY A 561 -13.61 11.96 15.24
C GLY A 561 -13.55 13.49 15.36
N GLY A 562 -14.41 14.07 16.22
CA GLY A 562 -14.54 15.52 16.41
C GLY A 562 -15.81 16.14 15.83
N LYS A 563 -16.68 15.33 15.21
CA LYS A 563 -18.05 15.71 14.82
C LYS A 563 -18.99 14.50 15.02
N HIS A 564 -20.28 14.77 15.14
CA HIS A 564 -21.29 13.74 15.49
C HIS A 564 -21.26 12.48 14.60
N ASP A 565 -20.95 12.61 13.32
CA ASP A 565 -20.94 11.55 12.31
C ASP A 565 -19.55 11.37 11.67
N ALA A 566 -18.51 11.52 12.46
CA ALA A 566 -17.14 11.43 11.98
C ALA A 566 -16.81 10.05 11.41
N ILE A 567 -17.29 9.00 12.07
CA ILE A 567 -17.10 7.62 11.62
C ILE A 567 -18.46 6.94 11.53
N VAL A 568 -18.87 6.57 10.32
CA VAL A 568 -20.16 5.93 10.05
C VAL A 568 -19.95 4.52 9.50
N ILE A 569 -20.43 3.52 10.23
CA ILE A 569 -20.38 2.10 9.86
C ILE A 569 -21.82 1.62 9.68
N GLU A 570 -22.27 1.49 8.42
CA GLU A 570 -23.68 1.20 8.17
C GLU A 570 -23.94 0.25 6.99
N LYS A 571 -25.03 -0.51 7.07
CA LYS A 571 -25.52 -1.35 5.97
C LYS A 571 -24.49 -2.37 5.48
N ASN A 572 -23.58 -2.80 6.35
CA ASN A 572 -22.65 -3.87 6.07
C ASN A 572 -23.28 -5.23 6.41
N HIS A 573 -22.75 -6.29 5.84
CA HIS A 573 -23.13 -7.66 6.15
C HIS A 573 -21.96 -8.42 6.74
N PHE A 574 -22.06 -8.80 8.02
CA PHE A 574 -21.11 -9.62 8.73
C PHE A 574 -21.58 -11.08 8.69
N ILE A 575 -20.81 -11.95 8.02
CA ILE A 575 -21.00 -13.41 7.99
C ILE A 575 -19.83 -13.97 8.77
N THR A 576 -20.07 -14.39 10.01
CA THR A 576 -18.96 -14.67 10.94
C THR A 576 -19.30 -15.77 11.95
N PHE A 577 -18.28 -16.52 12.34
CA PHE A 577 -18.33 -17.56 13.36
C PHE A 577 -18.09 -17.02 14.78
N ASP A 578 -17.37 -15.88 14.91
CA ASP A 578 -16.99 -15.32 16.20
C ASP A 578 -17.79 -14.05 16.53
N LYS A 579 -17.72 -13.64 17.80
CA LYS A 579 -18.60 -12.63 18.37
C LYS A 579 -18.23 -11.18 18.02
N PRO A 580 -16.95 -10.73 18.05
CA PRO A 580 -16.59 -9.32 17.98
C PRO A 580 -16.74 -8.74 16.57
N LEU A 581 -17.64 -7.78 16.42
CA LEU A 581 -17.86 -7.06 15.15
C LEU A 581 -17.15 -5.71 15.13
N LEU A 582 -17.18 -4.99 16.24
CA LEU A 582 -16.61 -3.66 16.39
C LEU A 582 -15.86 -3.52 17.70
N TYR A 583 -14.62 -3.08 17.61
CA TYR A 583 -13.87 -2.49 18.69
C TYR A 583 -13.59 -1.03 18.40
N ALA A 584 -13.79 -0.14 19.35
CA ALA A 584 -13.47 1.27 19.15
C ALA A 584 -12.88 1.89 20.42
N LYS A 585 -11.73 2.58 20.25
CA LYS A 585 -10.99 3.26 21.30
C LYS A 585 -10.77 4.73 20.91
N SER A 586 -11.09 5.63 21.82
CA SER A 586 -10.86 7.07 21.67
C SER A 586 -11.50 7.70 20.42
N VAL A 587 -12.84 7.65 20.34
CA VAL A 587 -13.63 8.18 19.21
C VAL A 587 -14.70 9.16 19.69
N ASP A 588 -14.76 10.33 19.07
CA ASP A 588 -15.88 11.30 19.21
C ASP A 588 -16.70 11.34 17.92
N GLY A 589 -17.90 10.76 17.95
CA GLY A 589 -18.79 10.72 16.80
C GLY A 589 -18.75 9.42 15.99
N LEU A 590 -18.99 8.28 16.66
CA LEU A 590 -19.16 6.98 16.03
C LEU A 590 -20.64 6.65 15.81
N ILE A 591 -21.00 6.23 14.60
CA ILE A 591 -22.32 5.72 14.26
C ILE A 591 -22.18 4.29 13.73
N PHE A 592 -22.76 3.32 14.45
CA PHE A 592 -22.85 1.92 14.02
C PHE A 592 -24.31 1.52 13.90
N ARG A 593 -24.84 1.35 12.68
CA ARG A 593 -26.27 1.12 12.48
C ARG A 593 -26.61 0.32 11.23
N LYS A 594 -27.77 -0.34 11.25
CA LYS A 594 -28.35 -1.04 10.08
C LYS A 594 -27.41 -2.08 9.47
N ASN A 595 -26.50 -2.63 10.26
CA ASN A 595 -25.63 -3.71 9.86
C ASN A 595 -26.37 -5.05 10.03
N LYS A 596 -26.21 -5.96 9.07
CA LYS A 596 -26.75 -7.31 9.15
C LYS A 596 -25.69 -8.26 9.66
N VAL A 597 -26.07 -9.18 10.54
CA VAL A 597 -25.19 -10.23 11.06
C VAL A 597 -25.79 -11.59 10.72
N THR A 598 -24.98 -12.46 10.14
CA THR A 598 -25.31 -13.88 9.92
C THR A 598 -24.24 -14.71 10.62
N ARG A 599 -24.65 -15.46 11.64
CA ARG A 599 -23.73 -16.36 12.37
C ARG A 599 -23.63 -17.69 11.64
N ASN A 600 -22.42 -18.25 11.57
CA ASN A 600 -22.14 -19.59 11.07
C ASN A 600 -21.32 -20.39 12.11
N ASN A 601 -20.98 -21.63 11.79
CA ASN A 601 -20.19 -22.52 12.63
C ASN A 601 -18.97 -23.06 11.87
N ASP A 602 -18.46 -22.30 10.91
CA ASP A 602 -17.34 -22.73 10.05
C ASP A 602 -16.07 -22.92 10.89
N TYR A 603 -15.90 -22.10 11.93
CA TYR A 603 -14.82 -22.18 12.89
C TYR A 603 -15.34 -22.08 14.32
N LYS A 604 -14.52 -22.51 15.29
CA LYS A 604 -14.81 -22.28 16.71
C LYS A 604 -14.48 -20.84 17.08
N PRO A 605 -15.22 -20.21 18.02
CA PRO A 605 -14.82 -18.91 18.55
C PRO A 605 -13.39 -18.94 19.11
N LEU A 606 -12.56 -17.97 18.75
CA LEU A 606 -11.14 -17.88 19.10
C LEU A 606 -10.81 -16.62 19.91
N HIS A 607 -11.53 -15.54 19.63
CA HIS A 607 -11.09 -14.21 20.02
C HIS A 607 -11.23 -13.97 21.53
N TRP A 608 -10.25 -13.24 22.11
CA TRP A 608 -10.27 -12.83 23.52
C TRP A 608 -11.44 -11.88 23.84
N ASN A 609 -11.79 -10.99 22.88
CA ASN A 609 -12.94 -10.11 23.01
C ASN A 609 -14.23 -10.89 22.82
N GLN A 610 -15.05 -10.93 23.86
CA GLN A 610 -16.33 -11.65 23.87
C GLN A 610 -17.53 -10.72 23.74
N GLU A 611 -17.31 -9.44 23.41
CA GLU A 611 -18.35 -8.47 23.16
C GLU A 611 -18.57 -8.29 21.64
N GLU A 612 -19.82 -8.16 21.23
CA GLU A 612 -20.17 -7.85 19.83
C GLU A 612 -19.72 -6.43 19.46
N ILE A 613 -19.85 -5.49 20.39
CA ILE A 613 -19.38 -4.12 20.31
C ILE A 613 -18.66 -3.79 21.61
N LEU A 614 -17.35 -3.60 21.54
CA LEU A 614 -16.52 -3.20 22.67
C LEU A 614 -16.03 -1.76 22.47
N LEU A 615 -16.29 -0.89 23.44
CA LEU A 615 -16.04 0.54 23.36
C LEU A 615 -15.21 1.02 24.55
N GLU A 616 -14.12 1.73 24.26
CA GLU A 616 -13.27 2.39 25.23
C GLU A 616 -13.21 3.90 24.94
N ARG A 617 -13.75 4.74 25.81
CA ARG A 617 -13.75 6.18 25.60
C ARG A 617 -14.33 6.57 24.23
N VAL A 618 -15.62 6.31 24.03
CA VAL A 618 -16.31 6.56 22.76
C VAL A 618 -17.63 7.32 22.99
N LYS A 619 -17.88 8.34 22.15
CA LYS A 619 -19.18 8.98 22.00
C LYS A 619 -19.81 8.58 20.68
N GLY A 620 -21.10 8.15 20.68
CA GLY A 620 -21.74 7.76 19.45
C GLY A 620 -23.14 7.17 19.61
N VAL A 621 -23.69 6.67 18.48
CA VAL A 621 -24.99 6.00 18.39
C VAL A 621 -24.82 4.61 17.84
N TYR A 622 -25.35 3.62 18.57
CA TYR A 622 -25.27 2.20 18.23
C TYR A 622 -26.69 1.61 18.12
N LYS A 623 -27.13 1.18 16.92
CA LYS A 623 -28.45 0.60 16.67
C LYS A 623 -28.39 -0.53 15.64
#